data_abe6359f299721e7a1ea12b49d8bddd1
#
_entry.id   abe6359f299721e7a1ea12b49d8bddd1
#
_cell.length_a   1.000
_cell.length_b   1.000
_cell.length_c   1.000
_cell.angle_alpha   90.00
_cell.angle_beta   90.00
_cell.angle_gamma   90.00
#
_symmetry.space_group_name_H-M   'P 1'
#
loop_
_entity.id
_entity.type
_entity.pdbx_description
1 polymer ?
#
loop_
_entity_poly.entity_id
_entity_poly.type
_entity_poly.pdbx_seq_one_letter_code
_entity_poly.pdbx_strand_id
1 'polypeptide(L)'
;MVGLFVLGLDNNMFYHFGILMTIMLLFYMVVFMIIFAHYFPFSSRPEHLFLTIKERYFRHTRDLFDSYQKQSSSIITPLKRALHLVTLNVSSKKLKVWGSKINHKHFDKTTPEAIGAFSKACDVLSNHINILMAAEKKLMTNPLITQLRQQHRDSIIPLMAGALASHQATQELDYVFDQYSQDYQTFEDKLEDFFSELDLSDYAYSEIAGFYILLNLKRNVFEAIKHCKQTYEDIDWVNLQQKRF
;
A
#
# COMPACT_ATOMS: atom_id res chain seq x y z
N MET A 1 -47.68 0.20 -11.74
CA MET A 1 -48.21 1.12 -10.74
C MET A 1 -47.26 2.24 -10.35
N VAL A 2 -45.96 2.05 -10.37
CA VAL A 2 -44.96 3.07 -10.00
C VAL A 2 -44.89 4.24 -10.99
N GLY A 3 -45.12 4.00 -12.29
CA GLY A 3 -45.09 5.06 -13.31
C GLY A 3 -46.24 6.10 -13.22
N LEU A 4 -47.33 5.74 -12.61
CA LEU A 4 -48.50 6.65 -12.44
C LEU A 4 -48.28 7.70 -11.31
N PHE A 5 -47.46 7.35 -10.31
CA PHE A 5 -47.12 8.24 -9.20
C PHE A 5 -46.15 9.36 -9.61
N VAL A 6 -45.27 9.09 -10.60
CA VAL A 6 -44.28 10.07 -11.07
C VAL A 6 -44.91 11.16 -11.95
N LEU A 7 -46.06 10.86 -12.56
CA LEU A 7 -46.74 11.78 -13.49
C LEU A 7 -47.69 12.75 -12.82
N GLY A 8 -47.90 12.69 -11.48
CA GLY A 8 -48.70 13.63 -10.72
C GLY A 8 -50.02 13.92 -11.42
N LEU A 9 -50.93 12.96 -11.44
CA LEU A 9 -52.29 13.17 -11.98
C LEU A 9 -53.06 14.11 -11.08
N ASP A 10 -52.72 15.39 -11.10
CA ASP A 10 -53.57 16.43 -10.59
C ASP A 10 -54.53 16.86 -11.72
N ASN A 11 -55.78 17.07 -11.40
CA ASN A 11 -56.89 17.25 -12.34
C ASN A 11 -56.84 18.57 -13.15
N ASN A 12 -55.78 19.35 -13.04
CA ASN A 12 -55.44 20.53 -13.84
C ASN A 12 -54.26 20.23 -14.76
N MET A 13 -54.55 19.53 -15.86
CA MET A 13 -53.54 19.16 -16.85
C MET A 13 -53.06 20.38 -17.66
N PHE A 14 -52.10 21.10 -17.15
CA PHE A 14 -51.22 21.89 -18.03
C PHE A 14 -50.15 20.95 -18.63
N TYR A 15 -50.48 20.41 -19.79
CA TYR A 15 -49.51 19.60 -20.56
C TYR A 15 -48.38 20.49 -21.09
N HIS A 16 -47.37 20.73 -20.30
CA HIS A 16 -46.12 21.23 -20.82
C HIS A 16 -45.38 20.07 -21.51
N PHE A 17 -45.57 19.97 -22.83
CA PHE A 17 -44.89 18.98 -23.67
C PHE A 17 -43.40 18.92 -23.40
N GLY A 18 -42.75 20.06 -23.11
CA GLY A 18 -41.37 20.15 -22.71
C GLY A 18 -41.04 19.39 -21.41
N ILE A 19 -41.90 19.42 -20.41
CA ILE A 19 -41.68 18.68 -19.14
C ILE A 19 -41.81 17.19 -19.38
N LEU A 20 -42.79 16.75 -20.16
CA LEU A 20 -42.95 15.34 -20.52
C LEU A 20 -41.71 14.80 -21.26
N MET A 21 -41.22 15.55 -22.25
CA MET A 21 -40.01 15.17 -23.02
C MET A 21 -38.79 15.13 -22.11
N THR A 22 -38.64 16.04 -21.17
CA THR A 22 -37.51 16.03 -20.23
C THR A 22 -37.55 14.80 -19.31
N ILE A 23 -38.73 14.46 -18.79
CA ILE A 23 -38.92 13.26 -17.94
C ILE A 23 -38.61 12.00 -18.73
N MET A 24 -39.11 11.90 -19.97
CA MET A 24 -38.82 10.76 -20.85
C MET A 24 -37.31 10.63 -21.16
N LEU A 25 -36.65 11.75 -21.45
CA LEU A 25 -35.21 11.77 -21.71
C LEU A 25 -34.40 11.33 -20.48
N LEU A 26 -34.74 11.84 -19.29
CA LEU A 26 -34.12 11.41 -18.04
C LEU A 26 -34.35 9.91 -17.77
N PHE A 27 -35.56 9.42 -18.00
CA PHE A 27 -35.87 8.00 -17.87
C PHE A 27 -35.03 7.14 -18.82
N TYR A 28 -34.91 7.51 -20.09
CA TYR A 28 -34.05 6.82 -21.06
C TYR A 28 -32.57 6.87 -20.67
N MET A 29 -32.10 8.02 -20.14
CA MET A 29 -30.71 8.12 -19.63
C MET A 29 -30.46 7.15 -18.47
N VAL A 30 -31.39 7.06 -17.53
CA VAL A 30 -31.26 6.12 -16.39
C VAL A 30 -31.29 4.67 -16.88
N VAL A 31 -32.23 4.32 -17.76
CA VAL A 31 -32.33 2.97 -18.35
C VAL A 31 -31.06 2.65 -19.15
N PHE A 32 -30.56 3.58 -19.94
CA PHE A 32 -29.30 3.43 -20.67
C PHE A 32 -28.11 3.21 -19.73
N MET A 33 -28.00 3.97 -18.65
CA MET A 33 -26.95 3.78 -17.64
C MET A 33 -27.02 2.42 -16.95
N ILE A 34 -28.22 1.93 -16.66
CA ILE A 34 -28.44 0.58 -16.08
C ILE A 34 -28.03 -0.50 -17.09
N ILE A 35 -28.47 -0.37 -18.34
CA ILE A 35 -28.11 -1.30 -19.43
C ILE A 35 -26.60 -1.26 -19.65
N PHE A 36 -26.01 -0.06 -19.74
CA PHE A 36 -24.57 0.10 -19.90
C PHE A 36 -23.78 -0.54 -18.73
N ALA A 37 -24.21 -0.32 -17.50
CA ALA A 37 -23.60 -0.92 -16.31
C ALA A 37 -23.74 -2.46 -16.30
N HIS A 38 -24.83 -2.98 -16.86
CA HIS A 38 -25.11 -4.43 -16.91
C HIS A 38 -24.39 -5.14 -18.08
N TYR A 39 -24.36 -4.51 -19.26
CA TYR A 39 -23.78 -5.07 -20.47
C TYR A 39 -22.32 -4.69 -20.72
N PHE A 40 -21.84 -3.60 -20.12
CA PHE A 40 -20.42 -3.31 -20.18
C PHE A 40 -19.73 -4.29 -19.22
N PRO A 41 -19.11 -5.34 -19.75
CA PRO A 41 -18.36 -6.23 -18.92
C PRO A 41 -17.11 -5.46 -18.46
N PHE A 42 -17.21 -4.73 -17.35
CA PHE A 42 -16.05 -4.59 -16.52
C PHE A 42 -15.69 -6.02 -16.12
N SER A 43 -14.98 -6.70 -17.02
CA SER A 43 -14.35 -7.97 -16.73
C SER A 43 -13.34 -7.72 -15.64
N SER A 44 -13.84 -7.46 -14.46
CA SER A 44 -13.07 -7.37 -13.24
C SER A 44 -12.72 -8.79 -12.85
N ARG A 45 -11.84 -9.41 -13.67
CA ARG A 45 -11.23 -10.68 -13.27
C ARG A 45 -10.55 -10.40 -11.94
N PRO A 46 -10.93 -11.12 -10.90
CA PRO A 46 -10.37 -10.88 -9.56
C PRO A 46 -8.83 -10.94 -9.58
N GLU A 47 -8.27 -11.82 -10.42
CA GLU A 47 -6.85 -12.00 -10.60
C GLU A 47 -6.17 -10.73 -11.12
N HIS A 48 -6.71 -10.13 -12.17
CA HIS A 48 -6.17 -8.91 -12.76
C HIS A 48 -6.25 -7.72 -11.79
N LEU A 49 -7.36 -7.61 -11.06
CA LEU A 49 -7.51 -6.57 -10.04
C LEU A 49 -6.56 -6.78 -8.87
N PHE A 50 -6.39 -8.03 -8.44
CA PHE A 50 -5.43 -8.37 -7.40
C PHE A 50 -4.00 -7.98 -7.80
N LEU A 51 -3.57 -8.32 -9.03
CA LEU A 51 -2.27 -7.94 -9.58
C LEU A 51 -2.09 -6.42 -9.66
N THR A 52 -3.09 -5.71 -10.18
CA THR A 52 -3.06 -4.24 -10.29
C THR A 52 -2.97 -3.57 -8.91
N ILE A 53 -3.69 -4.10 -7.92
CA ILE A 53 -3.65 -3.58 -6.55
C ILE A 53 -2.30 -3.89 -5.91
N LYS A 54 -1.74 -5.08 -6.14
CA LYS A 54 -0.39 -5.47 -5.69
C LYS A 54 0.66 -4.49 -6.22
N GLU A 55 0.66 -4.21 -7.52
CA GLU A 55 1.58 -3.25 -8.13
C GLU A 55 1.43 -1.85 -7.54
N ARG A 56 0.19 -1.41 -7.36
CA ARG A 56 -0.10 -0.13 -6.71
C ARG A 56 0.43 -0.09 -5.28
N TYR A 57 0.22 -1.16 -4.52
CA TYR A 57 0.69 -1.29 -3.15
C TYR A 57 2.21 -1.09 -3.07
N PHE A 58 2.98 -1.85 -3.83
CA PHE A 58 4.44 -1.77 -3.79
C PHE A 58 4.99 -0.45 -4.37
N ARG A 59 4.35 0.09 -5.40
CA ARG A 59 4.71 1.42 -5.92
C ARG A 59 4.56 2.50 -4.86
N HIS A 60 3.43 2.54 -4.16
CA HIS A 60 3.23 3.53 -3.10
C HIS A 60 4.12 3.30 -1.89
N THR A 61 4.46 2.05 -1.57
CA THR A 61 5.46 1.74 -0.54
C THR A 61 6.82 2.33 -0.92
N ARG A 62 7.28 2.09 -2.14
CA ARG A 62 8.51 2.67 -2.67
C ARG A 62 8.49 4.19 -2.61
N ASP A 63 7.47 4.81 -3.21
CA ASP A 63 7.38 6.27 -3.31
C ASP A 63 7.34 6.93 -1.92
N LEU A 64 6.75 6.25 -0.94
CA LEU A 64 6.75 6.68 0.45
C LEU A 64 8.18 6.71 1.02
N PHE A 65 8.94 5.61 0.90
CA PHE A 65 10.31 5.55 1.38
C PHE A 65 11.23 6.53 0.64
N ASP A 66 11.13 6.64 -0.66
CA ASP A 66 11.87 7.62 -1.47
C ASP A 66 11.59 9.06 -1.02
N SER A 67 10.34 9.36 -0.64
CA SER A 67 9.96 10.68 -0.14
C SER A 67 10.58 11.02 1.22
N TYR A 68 10.90 10.00 2.02
CA TYR A 68 11.59 10.18 3.29
C TYR A 68 13.08 10.38 3.10
N GLN A 69 13.69 9.72 2.14
CA GLN A 69 15.10 9.87 1.82
C GLN A 69 15.42 11.25 1.22
N LYS A 70 14.57 11.70 0.30
CA LYS A 70 14.71 13.00 -0.37
C LYS A 70 14.20 14.15 0.49
N GLN A 71 14.76 14.43 1.63
CA GLN A 71 14.42 15.52 2.55
C GLN A 71 14.05 16.86 1.84
N SER A 72 13.00 16.85 1.02
CA SER A 72 12.52 18.02 0.30
C SER A 72 11.74 18.90 1.28
N SER A 73 12.21 20.12 1.47
CA SER A 73 11.58 21.17 2.30
C SER A 73 10.27 21.71 1.70
N SER A 74 9.75 21.10 0.64
CA SER A 74 8.50 21.53 -0.01
C SER A 74 7.29 21.25 0.88
N ILE A 75 6.39 22.24 0.99
CA ILE A 75 5.09 22.14 1.70
C ILE A 75 4.22 20.97 1.17
N ILE A 76 4.42 20.57 -0.09
CA ILE A 76 3.66 19.51 -0.75
C ILE A 76 4.09 18.11 -0.27
N THR A 77 5.29 17.97 0.28
CA THR A 77 5.86 16.69 0.69
C THR A 77 5.03 15.97 1.79
N PRO A 78 4.59 16.63 2.89
CA PRO A 78 3.79 15.96 3.92
C PRO A 78 2.42 15.52 3.41
N LEU A 79 1.79 16.28 2.50
CA LEU A 79 0.52 15.89 1.90
C LEU A 79 0.69 14.65 1.01
N LYS A 80 1.74 14.59 0.19
CA LYS A 80 2.06 13.40 -0.63
C LYS A 80 2.30 12.18 0.23
N ARG A 81 3.07 12.31 1.32
CA ARG A 81 3.30 11.20 2.27
C ARG A 81 2.00 10.69 2.88
N ALA A 82 1.12 11.58 3.32
CA ALA A 82 -0.18 11.22 3.84
C ALA A 82 -1.03 10.48 2.79
N LEU A 83 -1.01 10.93 1.53
CA LEU A 83 -1.71 10.28 0.43
C LEU A 83 -1.16 8.85 0.16
N HIS A 84 0.17 8.69 0.15
CA HIS A 84 0.79 7.38 -0.02
C HIS A 84 0.42 6.43 1.12
N LEU A 85 0.42 6.90 2.38
CA LEU A 85 0.00 6.09 3.54
C LEU A 85 -1.47 5.66 3.44
N VAL A 86 -2.37 6.58 3.10
CA VAL A 86 -3.79 6.26 2.91
C VAL A 86 -3.97 5.23 1.79
N THR A 87 -3.29 5.44 0.65
CA THR A 87 -3.37 4.52 -0.50
C THR A 87 -2.79 3.15 -0.16
N LEU A 88 -1.71 3.09 0.61
CA LEU A 88 -1.11 1.86 1.11
C LEU A 88 -2.12 1.06 1.94
N ASN A 89 -2.75 1.69 2.93
CA ASN A 89 -3.73 1.07 3.80
C ASN A 89 -4.99 0.60 3.06
N VAL A 90 -5.45 1.38 2.09
CA VAL A 90 -6.59 0.99 1.25
C VAL A 90 -6.21 -0.18 0.34
N SER A 91 -5.00 -0.18 -0.20
CA SER A 91 -4.53 -1.24 -1.10
C SER A 91 -4.33 -2.55 -0.36
N SER A 92 -3.79 -2.56 0.88
CA SER A 92 -3.65 -3.78 1.69
C SER A 92 -5.00 -4.44 1.98
N LYS A 93 -6.00 -3.65 2.35
CA LYS A 93 -7.38 -4.15 2.56
C LYS A 93 -8.01 -4.69 1.27
N LYS A 94 -7.78 -4.01 0.13
CA LYS A 94 -8.28 -4.46 -1.18
C LYS A 94 -7.59 -5.74 -1.63
N LEU A 95 -6.30 -5.94 -1.36
CA LEU A 95 -5.60 -7.21 -1.62
C LEU A 95 -6.32 -8.38 -0.95
N LYS A 96 -6.68 -8.23 0.32
CA LYS A 96 -7.43 -9.26 1.05
C LYS A 96 -8.78 -9.56 0.40
N VAL A 97 -9.55 -8.53 0.04
CA VAL A 97 -10.88 -8.67 -0.57
C VAL A 97 -10.81 -9.31 -1.95
N TRP A 98 -9.88 -8.89 -2.80
CA TRP A 98 -9.77 -9.44 -4.16
C TRP A 98 -9.05 -10.78 -4.18
N GLY A 99 -8.09 -11.00 -3.29
CA GLY A 99 -7.44 -12.29 -3.12
C GLY A 99 -8.41 -13.41 -2.76
N SER A 100 -9.39 -13.13 -1.87
CA SER A 100 -10.42 -14.11 -1.52
C SER A 100 -11.44 -14.42 -2.63
N LYS A 101 -11.47 -13.62 -3.70
CA LYS A 101 -12.36 -13.82 -4.86
C LYS A 101 -11.70 -14.56 -6.02
N ILE A 102 -10.41 -14.83 -5.94
CA ILE A 102 -9.68 -15.57 -6.98
C ILE A 102 -10.21 -17.00 -7.06
N ASN A 103 -10.49 -17.46 -8.27
CA ASN A 103 -10.91 -18.83 -8.48
C ASN A 103 -9.71 -19.77 -8.59
N HIS A 104 -9.34 -20.40 -7.49
CA HIS A 104 -8.15 -21.26 -7.37
C HIS A 104 -8.25 -22.58 -8.15
N LYS A 105 -9.42 -22.98 -8.62
CA LYS A 105 -9.59 -24.23 -9.41
C LYS A 105 -8.73 -24.30 -10.67
N HIS A 106 -8.21 -23.18 -11.11
CA HIS A 106 -7.41 -23.05 -12.32
C HIS A 106 -5.91 -22.81 -12.05
N PHE A 107 -5.47 -22.83 -10.78
CA PHE A 107 -4.11 -22.48 -10.37
C PHE A 107 -3.54 -23.57 -9.46
N ASP A 108 -2.89 -24.58 -10.06
CA ASP A 108 -2.42 -25.77 -9.34
C ASP A 108 -1.37 -25.45 -8.25
N LYS A 109 -0.59 -24.38 -8.42
CA LYS A 109 0.48 -23.98 -7.50
C LYS A 109 0.13 -22.81 -6.58
N THR A 110 -0.99 -22.13 -6.84
CA THR A 110 -1.37 -20.94 -6.05
C THR A 110 -2.60 -21.27 -5.21
N THR A 111 -2.36 -21.54 -3.94
CA THR A 111 -3.43 -21.90 -3.01
C THR A 111 -4.12 -20.66 -2.42
N PRO A 112 -5.39 -20.79 -1.97
CA PRO A 112 -6.09 -19.71 -1.24
C PRO A 112 -5.32 -19.26 0.00
N GLU A 113 -4.65 -20.20 0.67
CA GLU A 113 -3.87 -19.98 1.88
C GLU A 113 -2.64 -19.11 1.57
N ALA A 114 -1.92 -19.38 0.47
CA ALA A 114 -0.77 -18.58 0.06
C ALA A 114 -1.16 -17.14 -0.26
N ILE A 115 -2.26 -16.92 -1.01
CA ILE A 115 -2.78 -15.57 -1.30
C ILE A 115 -3.27 -14.89 -0.01
N GLY A 116 -3.92 -15.65 0.88
CA GLY A 116 -4.35 -15.14 2.18
C GLY A 116 -3.17 -14.73 3.06
N ALA A 117 -2.13 -15.55 3.13
CA ALA A 117 -0.90 -15.27 3.87
C ALA A 117 -0.19 -14.02 3.34
N PHE A 118 -0.01 -13.91 2.03
CA PHE A 118 0.56 -12.72 1.38
C PHE A 118 -0.24 -11.45 1.66
N SER A 119 -1.57 -11.52 1.52
CA SER A 119 -2.44 -10.36 1.78
C SER A 119 -2.36 -9.91 3.25
N LYS A 120 -2.24 -10.86 4.18
CA LYS A 120 -2.06 -10.60 5.60
C LYS A 120 -0.66 -10.00 5.87
N ALA A 121 0.38 -10.51 5.23
CA ALA A 121 1.73 -9.96 5.35
C ALA A 121 1.78 -8.49 4.87
N CYS A 122 1.12 -8.15 3.75
CA CYS A 122 0.99 -6.77 3.29
C CYS A 122 0.24 -5.88 4.30
N ASP A 123 -0.79 -6.40 4.97
CA ASP A 123 -1.54 -5.64 5.98
C ASP A 123 -0.67 -5.37 7.23
N VAL A 124 0.06 -6.37 7.70
CA VAL A 124 1.03 -6.25 8.81
C VAL A 124 2.12 -5.23 8.46
N LEU A 125 2.70 -5.31 7.26
CA LEU A 125 3.69 -4.35 6.78
C LEU A 125 3.14 -2.92 6.75
N SER A 126 1.91 -2.73 6.25
CA SER A 126 1.24 -1.42 6.25
C SER A 126 1.10 -0.85 7.66
N ASN A 127 0.72 -1.67 8.63
CA ASN A 127 0.59 -1.26 10.02
C ASN A 127 1.93 -0.84 10.63
N HIS A 128 3.00 -1.62 10.42
CA HIS A 128 4.33 -1.26 10.92
C HIS A 128 4.86 0.02 10.29
N ILE A 129 4.65 0.22 8.98
CA ILE A 129 4.99 1.46 8.30
C ILE A 129 4.23 2.65 8.91
N ASN A 130 2.92 2.53 9.14
CA ASN A 130 2.13 3.60 9.75
C ASN A 130 2.64 3.98 11.15
N ILE A 131 2.93 2.98 11.99
CA ILE A 131 3.46 3.21 13.34
C ILE A 131 4.83 3.87 13.28
N LEU A 132 5.72 3.38 12.41
CA LEU A 132 7.05 3.97 12.21
C LEU A 132 6.95 5.44 11.78
N MET A 133 6.12 5.75 10.79
CA MET A 133 5.95 7.12 10.29
C MET A 133 5.36 8.07 11.35
N ALA A 134 4.42 7.58 12.16
CA ALA A 134 3.86 8.34 13.27
C ALA A 134 4.89 8.60 14.38
N ALA A 135 5.72 7.59 14.70
CA ALA A 135 6.78 7.71 15.69
C ALA A 135 7.91 8.65 15.21
N GLU A 136 8.35 8.51 13.96
CA GLU A 136 9.37 9.39 13.38
C GLU A 136 8.98 10.87 13.46
N LYS A 137 7.71 11.19 13.17
CA LYS A 137 7.21 12.56 13.27
C LYS A 137 7.32 13.13 14.69
N LYS A 138 7.07 12.30 15.71
CA LYS A 138 7.17 12.70 17.12
C LYS A 138 8.62 12.82 17.61
N LEU A 139 9.49 11.98 17.08
CA LEU A 139 10.87 11.83 17.54
C LEU A 139 11.88 12.62 16.69
N MET A 140 11.41 13.42 15.73
CA MET A 140 12.29 14.23 14.86
C MET A 140 13.20 15.22 15.61
N THR A 141 12.80 15.64 16.79
CA THR A 141 13.54 16.57 17.66
C THR A 141 14.50 15.87 18.63
N ASN A 142 14.52 14.53 18.63
CA ASN A 142 15.41 13.76 19.51
C ASN A 142 16.87 13.94 19.06
N PRO A 143 17.78 14.39 19.94
CA PRO A 143 19.17 14.68 19.60
C PRO A 143 19.94 13.43 19.16
N LEU A 144 19.71 12.27 19.80
CA LEU A 144 20.33 10.99 19.44
C LEU A 144 19.95 10.57 18.01
N ILE A 145 18.68 10.73 17.66
CA ILE A 145 18.19 10.40 16.31
C ILE A 145 18.80 11.36 15.28
N THR A 146 18.95 12.63 15.63
CA THR A 146 19.56 13.63 14.75
C THR A 146 21.03 13.31 14.53
N GLN A 147 21.76 12.94 15.57
CA GLN A 147 23.18 12.57 15.49
C GLN A 147 23.36 11.28 14.66
N LEU A 148 22.57 10.25 14.91
CA LEU A 148 22.61 9.02 14.12
C LEU A 148 22.34 9.29 12.62
N ARG A 149 21.38 10.15 12.31
CA ARG A 149 21.08 10.54 10.93
C ARG A 149 22.21 11.31 10.27
N GLN A 150 22.94 12.12 11.00
CA GLN A 150 24.09 12.84 10.45
C GLN A 150 25.26 11.91 10.15
N GLN A 151 25.50 10.93 11.01
CA GLN A 151 26.61 9.99 10.87
C GLN A 151 26.32 8.86 9.86
N HIS A 152 25.05 8.43 9.73
CA HIS A 152 24.66 7.24 8.97
C HIS A 152 23.51 7.52 7.99
N ARG A 153 23.55 8.67 7.32
CA ARG A 153 22.47 9.20 6.48
C ARG A 153 22.00 8.28 5.34
N ASP A 154 22.86 7.40 4.86
CA ASP A 154 22.68 6.74 3.58
C ASP A 154 22.26 5.26 3.65
N SER A 155 22.19 4.66 4.85
CA SER A 155 22.29 3.20 4.91
C SER A 155 21.00 2.39 5.07
N ILE A 156 19.81 2.98 5.34
CA ILE A 156 18.70 2.10 5.77
C ILE A 156 17.49 2.05 4.84
N ILE A 157 17.19 3.08 4.08
CA ILE A 157 15.88 3.20 3.41
C ILE A 157 15.89 3.01 1.88
N PRO A 158 16.97 3.27 1.14
CA PRO A 158 16.95 3.30 -0.33
C PRO A 158 16.61 1.97 -1.00
N LEU A 159 17.14 0.90 -0.47
CA LEU A 159 17.04 -0.43 -1.08
C LEU A 159 15.67 -1.10 -0.90
N MET A 160 14.98 -0.81 0.19
CA MET A 160 13.64 -1.32 0.45
C MET A 160 12.66 -1.04 -0.67
N ALA A 161 12.75 0.15 -1.24
CA ALA A 161 11.82 0.59 -2.27
C ALA A 161 12.05 -0.12 -3.60
N GLY A 162 13.29 -0.41 -3.94
CA GLY A 162 13.66 -1.11 -5.17
C GLY A 162 13.25 -2.58 -5.15
N ALA A 163 13.50 -3.27 -4.04
CA ALA A 163 13.30 -4.71 -3.90
C ALA A 163 11.87 -5.18 -4.20
N LEU A 164 10.90 -4.44 -3.73
CA LEU A 164 9.49 -4.83 -3.87
C LEU A 164 8.83 -4.29 -5.14
N ALA A 165 9.48 -3.37 -5.84
CA ALA A 165 8.95 -2.76 -7.06
C ALA A 165 9.49 -3.40 -8.35
N SER A 166 10.56 -4.16 -8.26
CA SER A 166 11.15 -4.88 -9.40
C SER A 166 10.30 -6.11 -9.73
N HIS A 167 9.50 -5.98 -10.77
CA HIS A 167 8.46 -6.95 -11.13
C HIS A 167 8.93 -8.04 -12.11
N GLN A 168 10.17 -7.95 -12.60
CA GLN A 168 10.52 -8.67 -13.82
C GLN A 168 11.24 -9.99 -13.65
N ALA A 169 11.87 -10.26 -12.51
CA ALA A 169 12.49 -11.56 -12.29
C ALA A 169 12.60 -11.87 -10.80
N THR A 170 12.24 -13.08 -10.42
CA THR A 170 12.43 -13.62 -9.05
C THR A 170 13.91 -13.50 -8.61
N GLN A 171 14.85 -13.66 -9.54
CA GLN A 171 16.28 -13.53 -9.29
C GLN A 171 16.73 -12.11 -8.95
N GLU A 172 16.16 -11.07 -9.59
CA GLU A 172 16.43 -9.67 -9.24
C GLU A 172 15.88 -9.32 -7.84
N LEU A 173 14.73 -9.88 -7.50
CA LEU A 173 14.12 -9.69 -6.17
C LEU A 173 15.02 -10.29 -5.08
N ASP A 174 15.55 -11.48 -5.31
CA ASP A 174 16.47 -12.16 -4.39
C ASP A 174 17.74 -11.36 -4.17
N TYR A 175 18.39 -10.94 -5.26
CA TYR A 175 19.62 -10.13 -5.19
C TYR A 175 19.40 -8.83 -4.41
N VAL A 176 18.34 -8.10 -4.73
CA VAL A 176 18.04 -6.82 -4.06
C VAL A 176 17.69 -7.02 -2.58
N PHE A 177 17.04 -8.13 -2.26
CA PHE A 177 16.71 -8.45 -0.88
C PHE A 177 17.92 -8.90 -0.07
N ASP A 178 18.81 -9.67 -0.66
CA ASP A 178 20.05 -10.09 -0.02
C ASP A 178 20.96 -8.88 0.25
N GLN A 179 21.06 -7.95 -0.71
CA GLN A 179 21.77 -6.70 -0.51
C GLN A 179 21.13 -5.85 0.59
N TYR A 180 19.81 -5.77 0.63
CA TYR A 180 19.09 -5.07 1.70
C TYR A 180 19.34 -5.72 3.07
N SER A 181 19.38 -7.03 3.15
CA SER A 181 19.69 -7.76 4.39
C SER A 181 21.11 -7.50 4.86
N GLN A 182 22.09 -7.45 3.95
CA GLN A 182 23.47 -7.09 4.25
C GLN A 182 23.59 -5.63 4.72
N ASP A 183 22.91 -4.70 4.05
CA ASP A 183 22.89 -3.30 4.44
C ASP A 183 22.25 -3.10 5.83
N TYR A 184 21.20 -3.88 6.13
CA TYR A 184 20.59 -3.86 7.45
C TYR A 184 21.50 -4.42 8.53
N GLN A 185 22.22 -5.51 8.27
CA GLN A 185 23.22 -6.07 9.18
C GLN A 185 24.36 -5.07 9.41
N THR A 186 24.89 -4.49 8.36
CA THR A 186 25.92 -3.43 8.44
C THR A 186 25.44 -2.23 9.26
N PHE A 187 24.16 -1.92 9.21
CA PHE A 187 23.58 -0.85 10.03
C PHE A 187 23.48 -1.27 11.51
N GLU A 188 23.10 -2.50 11.82
CA GLU A 188 23.08 -3.00 13.20
C GLU A 188 24.51 -2.96 13.80
N ASP A 189 25.53 -3.37 13.03
CA ASP A 189 26.94 -3.30 13.46
C ASP A 189 27.37 -1.85 13.74
N LYS A 190 27.04 -0.92 12.85
CA LYS A 190 27.31 0.52 13.06
C LYS A 190 26.53 1.13 14.23
N LEU A 191 25.36 0.60 14.55
CA LEU A 191 24.63 1.00 15.76
C LEU A 191 25.34 0.57 17.03
N GLU A 192 25.92 -0.63 17.04
CA GLU A 192 26.67 -1.14 18.18
C GLU A 192 27.92 -0.30 18.40
N ASP A 193 28.64 0.04 17.33
CA ASP A 193 29.78 0.98 17.39
C ASP A 193 29.35 2.36 17.92
N PHE A 194 28.27 2.91 17.40
CA PHE A 194 27.70 4.19 17.82
C PHE A 194 27.38 4.20 19.32
N PHE A 195 26.80 3.12 19.85
CA PHE A 195 26.50 3.03 21.28
C PHE A 195 27.72 2.85 22.14
N SER A 196 28.77 2.21 21.64
CA SER A 196 30.04 2.03 22.37
C SER A 196 30.78 3.35 22.59
N GLU A 197 30.60 4.30 21.66
CA GLU A 197 31.24 5.64 21.71
C GLU A 197 30.40 6.67 22.43
N LEU A 198 29.14 6.37 22.78
CA LEU A 198 28.18 7.35 23.29
C LEU A 198 28.15 7.35 24.83
N ASP A 199 28.34 8.51 25.45
CA ASP A 199 28.04 8.65 26.87
C ASP A 199 26.54 8.92 27.07
N LEU A 200 25.81 7.88 27.45
CA LEU A 200 24.37 7.94 27.67
C LEU A 200 23.97 8.84 28.86
N SER A 201 24.92 9.21 29.72
CA SER A 201 24.65 10.11 30.86
C SER A 201 24.32 11.56 30.45
N ASP A 202 24.71 11.95 29.24
CA ASP A 202 24.45 13.28 28.68
C ASP A 202 23.02 13.47 28.15
N TYR A 203 22.23 12.39 28.11
CA TYR A 203 20.89 12.37 27.49
C TYR A 203 19.78 12.09 28.51
N ALA A 204 18.63 12.72 28.32
CA ALA A 204 17.46 12.44 29.13
C ALA A 204 16.93 11.01 28.87
N TYR A 205 16.43 10.37 29.92
CA TYR A 205 15.85 9.01 29.80
C TYR A 205 14.78 8.89 28.69
N SER A 206 13.95 9.92 28.50
CA SER A 206 12.94 9.99 27.45
C SER A 206 13.53 10.02 26.04
N GLU A 207 14.72 10.59 25.86
CA GLU A 207 15.44 10.65 24.59
C GLU A 207 16.01 9.28 24.25
N ILE A 208 16.64 8.64 25.23
CA ILE A 208 17.17 7.28 25.10
C ILE A 208 16.02 6.31 24.80
N ALA A 209 14.93 6.34 25.56
CA ALA A 209 13.77 5.49 25.34
C ALA A 209 13.14 5.73 23.95
N GLY A 210 12.99 6.98 23.53
CA GLY A 210 12.48 7.34 22.20
C GLY A 210 13.35 6.79 21.07
N PHE A 211 14.67 6.83 21.25
CA PHE A 211 15.63 6.28 20.30
C PHE A 211 15.46 4.74 20.14
N TYR A 212 15.44 4.00 21.25
CA TYR A 212 15.23 2.54 21.22
C TYR A 212 13.88 2.16 20.65
N ILE A 213 12.82 2.92 20.93
CA ILE A 213 11.51 2.71 20.32
C ILE A 213 11.61 2.83 18.80
N LEU A 214 12.28 3.86 18.28
CA LEU A 214 12.43 4.04 16.84
C LEU A 214 13.21 2.90 16.19
N LEU A 215 14.29 2.44 16.81
CA LEU A 215 15.08 1.30 16.32
C LEU A 215 14.23 0.03 16.25
N ASN A 216 13.50 -0.26 17.31
CA ASN A 216 12.62 -1.44 17.34
C ASN A 216 11.53 -1.37 16.27
N LEU A 217 10.96 -0.18 16.03
CA LEU A 217 9.98 0.01 14.95
C LEU A 217 10.59 -0.19 13.56
N LYS A 218 11.83 0.24 13.34
CA LYS A 218 12.54 -0.03 12.08
C LYS A 218 12.80 -1.53 11.89
N ARG A 219 13.22 -2.22 12.94
CA ARG A 219 13.41 -3.67 12.94
C ARG A 219 12.10 -4.40 12.61
N ASN A 220 10.98 -4.00 13.22
CA ASN A 220 9.69 -4.59 12.93
C ASN A 220 9.24 -4.39 11.47
N VAL A 221 9.55 -3.24 10.86
CA VAL A 221 9.30 -3.02 9.43
C VAL A 221 10.19 -3.94 8.59
N PHE A 222 11.47 -4.11 8.94
CA PHE A 222 12.37 -5.03 8.25
C PHE A 222 11.85 -6.47 8.27
N GLU A 223 11.49 -6.97 9.45
CA GLU A 223 10.96 -8.33 9.60
C GLU A 223 9.63 -8.51 8.84
N ALA A 224 8.77 -7.48 8.84
CA ALA A 224 7.52 -7.52 8.07
C ALA A 224 7.78 -7.57 6.55
N ILE A 225 8.83 -6.91 6.05
CA ILE A 225 9.23 -6.99 4.63
C ILE A 225 9.75 -8.37 4.30
N LYS A 226 10.62 -8.92 5.16
CA LYS A 226 11.14 -10.28 5.01
C LYS A 226 10.01 -11.31 4.93
N HIS A 227 9.03 -11.18 5.83
CA HIS A 227 7.85 -12.04 5.80
C HIS A 227 7.00 -11.84 4.55
N CYS A 228 6.86 -10.60 4.09
CA CYS A 228 6.15 -10.29 2.85
C CYS A 228 6.84 -10.91 1.63
N LYS A 229 8.19 -10.90 1.58
CA LYS A 229 8.98 -11.60 0.54
C LYS A 229 8.71 -13.10 0.58
N GLN A 230 8.84 -13.74 1.73
CA GLN A 230 8.62 -15.18 1.87
C GLN A 230 7.24 -15.59 1.35
N THR A 231 6.18 -14.90 1.77
CA THR A 231 4.82 -15.18 1.29
C THR A 231 4.62 -14.83 -0.18
N TYR A 232 5.40 -13.91 -0.76
CA TYR A 232 5.40 -13.60 -2.17
C TYR A 232 5.96 -14.76 -3.01
N GLU A 233 7.00 -15.42 -2.56
CA GLU A 233 7.65 -16.56 -3.23
C GLU A 233 6.75 -17.80 -3.32
N ASP A 234 5.82 -17.96 -2.38
CA ASP A 234 4.87 -19.06 -2.36
C ASP A 234 3.78 -18.97 -3.46
N ILE A 235 3.74 -17.88 -4.23
CA ILE A 235 2.70 -17.61 -5.23
C ILE A 235 3.29 -17.68 -6.65
N ASP A 236 2.65 -18.46 -7.52
CA ASP A 236 2.99 -18.51 -8.95
C ASP A 236 2.39 -17.30 -9.70
N TRP A 237 3.13 -16.18 -9.66
CA TRP A 237 2.71 -14.92 -10.28
C TRP A 237 2.58 -14.99 -11.79
N VAL A 238 3.39 -15.83 -12.46
CA VAL A 238 3.37 -16.00 -13.92
C VAL A 238 2.05 -16.61 -14.35
N ASN A 239 1.60 -17.60 -13.61
CA ASN A 239 0.33 -18.28 -13.90
C ASN A 239 -0.89 -17.37 -13.66
N LEU A 240 -0.82 -16.51 -12.62
CA LEU A 240 -1.85 -15.51 -12.34
C LEU A 240 -1.94 -14.41 -13.42
N GLN A 241 -0.85 -14.12 -14.13
CA GLN A 241 -0.80 -13.11 -15.20
C GLN A 241 -1.32 -13.63 -16.55
N GLN A 242 -1.34 -14.95 -16.76
CA GLN A 242 -1.76 -15.51 -18.02
C GLN A 242 -3.22 -15.14 -18.34
N LYS A 243 -3.42 -14.57 -19.53
CA LYS A 243 -4.76 -14.35 -20.09
C LYS A 243 -5.38 -15.72 -20.37
N ARG A 244 -6.27 -16.15 -19.50
CA ARG A 244 -7.13 -17.30 -19.79
C ARG A 244 -8.34 -16.80 -20.57
N PHE A 245 -8.56 -17.40 -21.72
CA PHE A 245 -9.68 -17.13 -22.61
C PHE A 245 -10.98 -17.67 -22.03
#